data_8994a4d26c9a61db8dada7affe6ac5c7
#
_entry.id   8994a4d26c9a61db8dada7affe6ac5c7
#
_cell.length_a   1.000
_cell.length_b   1.000
_cell.length_c   1.000
_cell.angle_alpha   90.00
_cell.angle_beta   90.00
_cell.angle_gamma   90.00
#
_symmetry.space_group_name_H-M   'P 1'
#
loop_
_entity.id
_entity.type
_entity.pdbx_description
1 polymer ?
#
loop_
_entity_poly.entity_id
_entity_poly.type
_entity_poly.pdbx_seq_one_letter_code
_entity_poly.pdbx_strand_id
1 'polypeptide(L)'
;LYKNSVKILSDLIGFRTISGEDNSDLINYCENLLNKLGASSFKTFDKEKKKINLFATIKAKKVNGAKPIILSGHTDTVPVSKSWTTNPFEATIKDDKLYGRGACDMKGFLACILAFAPVYSKIDLNRDIHFSFTFDEETACLGAPILIDELKKRNIQNGICIVGEPTKMKIIDAHKGCYEYTTYFEGLAGHSSAPHKGVSAVEFAARYSTKLIELREELKKRAPKDSIFDPPFSTLQVGGIFGGIAHNVIADKCHINWETRPVVKEDGIFLNKKIDEYANEILLPEMKKVFPKSNIRKEIIGEVTGFDRIKNSEACELVSNLTGDNSREVVSFGTEAGLFQEIGMSTVVCGPGSIEQAHKVDEFI
;
A
#
# COMPACT_ATOMS: atom_id res chain seq x y z
N LEU A 1 7.65 29.63 -1.23
CA LEU A 1 7.33 28.21 -1.00
C LEU A 1 6.56 27.62 -2.19
N TYR A 2 5.42 28.16 -2.59
CA TYR A 2 4.61 27.64 -3.72
C TYR A 2 5.42 27.38 -5.00
N LYS A 3 6.16 28.39 -5.50
CA LYS A 3 7.01 28.22 -6.69
C LYS A 3 8.06 27.11 -6.53
N ASN A 4 8.52 26.89 -5.31
CA ASN A 4 9.49 25.83 -5.00
C ASN A 4 8.84 24.46 -5.00
N SER A 5 7.64 24.30 -4.45
CA SER A 5 6.92 23.03 -4.50
C SER A 5 6.54 22.64 -5.92
N VAL A 6 6.08 23.59 -6.74
CA VAL A 6 5.82 23.36 -8.18
C VAL A 6 7.08 22.91 -8.91
N LYS A 7 8.23 23.56 -8.66
CA LYS A 7 9.50 23.17 -9.27
C LYS A 7 9.92 21.77 -8.86
N ILE A 8 9.92 21.48 -7.55
CA ILE A 8 10.29 20.16 -7.03
C ILE A 8 9.34 19.09 -7.55
N LEU A 9 8.03 19.34 -7.61
CA LEU A 9 7.07 18.40 -8.18
C LEU A 9 7.38 18.12 -9.66
N SER A 10 7.71 19.14 -10.42
CA SER A 10 8.11 18.98 -11.83
C SER A 10 9.36 18.10 -11.96
N ASP A 11 10.35 18.32 -11.10
CA ASP A 11 11.56 17.49 -11.04
C ASP A 11 11.21 16.03 -10.66
N LEU A 12 10.35 15.82 -9.64
CA LEU A 12 9.95 14.49 -9.18
C LEU A 12 9.15 13.70 -10.23
N ILE A 13 8.26 14.37 -10.97
CA ILE A 13 7.51 13.74 -12.09
C ILE A 13 8.47 13.23 -13.16
N GLY A 14 9.58 13.94 -13.41
CA GLY A 14 10.59 13.55 -14.37
C GLY A 14 11.29 12.22 -14.07
N PHE A 15 11.27 11.77 -12.82
CA PHE A 15 11.76 10.44 -12.46
C PHE A 15 10.66 9.39 -12.70
N ARG A 16 10.92 8.49 -13.65
CA ARG A 16 10.04 7.34 -13.88
C ARG A 16 10.27 6.29 -12.80
N THR A 17 9.35 6.23 -11.84
CA THR A 17 9.40 5.32 -10.69
C THR A 17 8.12 4.47 -10.65
N ILE A 18 7.83 3.74 -11.74
CA ILE A 18 6.70 2.81 -11.76
C ILE A 18 6.99 1.69 -10.74
N SER A 19 5.96 1.29 -9.99
CA SER A 19 6.08 0.21 -8.98
C SER A 19 6.78 -1.02 -9.55
N GLY A 20 7.74 -1.54 -8.82
CA GLY A 20 8.62 -2.63 -9.28
C GLY A 20 9.88 -2.16 -10.03
N GLU A 21 9.95 -0.91 -10.52
CA GLU A 21 11.12 -0.34 -11.18
C GLU A 21 12.10 0.29 -10.16
N ASP A 22 13.30 0.63 -10.62
CA ASP A 22 14.34 1.32 -9.84
C ASP A 22 13.91 2.75 -9.49
N ASN A 23 14.04 3.15 -8.22
CA ASN A 23 13.74 4.49 -7.74
C ASN A 23 14.99 5.26 -7.25
N SER A 24 16.18 4.74 -7.50
CA SER A 24 17.43 5.26 -6.93
C SER A 24 17.70 6.73 -7.29
N ASP A 25 17.42 7.15 -8.53
CA ASP A 25 17.65 8.52 -8.98
C ASP A 25 16.75 9.51 -8.21
N LEU A 26 15.47 9.19 -8.03
CA LEU A 26 14.54 9.99 -7.23
C LEU A 26 15.00 10.07 -5.78
N ILE A 27 15.37 8.95 -5.18
CA ILE A 27 15.85 8.89 -3.80
C ILE A 27 17.13 9.71 -3.62
N ASN A 28 18.09 9.60 -4.55
CA ASN A 28 19.32 10.39 -4.52
C ASN A 28 19.04 11.89 -4.66
N TYR A 29 18.09 12.28 -5.50
CA TYR A 29 17.63 13.66 -5.60
C TYR A 29 17.07 14.17 -4.27
N CYS A 30 16.18 13.44 -3.63
CA CYS A 30 15.58 13.81 -2.33
C CYS A 30 16.63 13.88 -1.22
N GLU A 31 17.50 12.87 -1.13
CA GLU A 31 18.59 12.83 -0.15
C GLU A 31 19.53 14.01 -0.31
N ASN A 32 19.93 14.33 -1.54
CA ASN A 32 20.81 15.47 -1.82
C ASN A 32 20.18 16.81 -1.40
N LEU A 33 18.88 16.99 -1.61
CA LEU A 33 18.17 18.18 -1.14
C LEU A 33 18.22 18.30 0.39
N LEU A 34 17.94 17.21 1.10
CA LEU A 34 17.89 17.17 2.56
C LEU A 34 19.30 17.28 3.19
N ASN A 35 20.30 16.60 2.63
CA ASN A 35 21.69 16.65 3.12
C ASN A 35 22.30 18.05 3.02
N LYS A 36 21.97 18.83 1.96
CA LYS A 36 22.36 20.24 1.85
C LYS A 36 21.83 21.12 2.98
N LEU A 37 20.78 20.67 3.67
CA LEU A 37 20.18 21.36 4.81
C LEU A 37 20.69 20.83 6.17
N GLY A 38 21.66 19.91 6.15
CA GLY A 38 22.24 19.32 7.36
C GLY A 38 21.40 18.17 7.94
N ALA A 39 20.45 17.63 7.19
CA ALA A 39 19.74 16.42 7.61
C ALA A 39 20.68 15.22 7.66
N SER A 40 20.50 14.35 8.66
CA SER A 40 21.10 13.01 8.67
C SER A 40 20.16 12.02 8.03
N SER A 41 20.66 11.05 7.26
CA SER A 41 19.83 10.07 6.57
C SER A 41 20.37 8.65 6.70
N PHE A 42 19.47 7.67 6.46
CA PHE A 42 19.83 6.30 6.19
C PHE A 42 18.86 5.72 5.13
N LYS A 43 19.29 4.64 4.50
CA LYS A 43 18.55 3.93 3.47
C LYS A 43 18.30 2.49 3.87
N THR A 44 17.15 1.94 3.44
CA THR A 44 16.90 0.50 3.43
C THR A 44 16.61 0.07 2.00
N PHE A 45 16.81 -1.21 1.71
CA PHE A 45 16.81 -1.72 0.35
C PHE A 45 15.95 -2.96 0.23
N ASP A 46 15.40 -3.19 -0.96
CA ASP A 46 14.86 -4.48 -1.33
C ASP A 46 15.96 -5.57 -1.39
N LYS A 47 15.57 -6.83 -1.58
CA LYS A 47 16.53 -7.96 -1.64
C LYS A 47 17.56 -7.83 -2.77
N GLU A 48 17.16 -7.23 -3.88
CA GLU A 48 18.00 -7.04 -5.07
C GLU A 48 18.82 -5.74 -5.02
N LYS A 49 18.59 -4.89 -4.02
CA LYS A 49 19.20 -3.57 -3.85
C LYS A 49 18.93 -2.59 -4.99
N LYS A 50 17.82 -2.75 -5.67
CA LYS A 50 17.37 -1.89 -6.76
C LYS A 50 16.41 -0.81 -6.29
N LYS A 51 15.62 -1.11 -5.25
CA LYS A 51 14.63 -0.20 -4.70
C LYS A 51 15.03 0.23 -3.32
N ILE A 52 14.80 1.50 -3.03
CA ILE A 52 15.37 2.18 -1.86
C ILE A 52 14.28 2.93 -1.10
N ASN A 53 14.19 2.69 0.21
CA ASN A 53 13.55 3.62 1.12
C ASN A 53 14.60 4.61 1.65
N LEU A 54 14.18 5.86 1.83
CA LEU A 54 14.99 6.89 2.46
C LEU A 54 14.31 7.38 3.75
N PHE A 55 15.06 7.44 4.82
CA PHE A 55 14.63 8.11 6.04
C PHE A 55 15.66 9.20 6.39
N ALA A 56 15.21 10.44 6.43
CA ALA A 56 16.06 11.59 6.71
C ALA A 56 15.52 12.40 7.90
N THR A 57 16.41 13.03 8.66
CA THR A 57 16.06 13.74 9.90
C THR A 57 16.68 15.11 9.94
N ILE A 58 15.88 16.15 10.07
CA ILE A 58 16.28 17.46 10.53
C ILE A 58 16.15 17.48 12.05
N LYS A 59 17.29 17.51 12.73
CA LYS A 59 17.36 17.45 14.20
C LYS A 59 16.90 18.74 14.86
N ALA A 60 16.17 18.59 15.95
CA ALA A 60 15.87 19.71 16.85
C ALA A 60 17.14 20.16 17.58
N LYS A 61 17.32 21.47 17.73
CA LYS A 61 18.40 22.01 18.55
C LYS A 61 18.16 21.84 20.05
N LYS A 62 16.90 21.86 20.47
CA LYS A 62 16.47 21.69 21.87
C LYS A 62 15.26 20.78 21.91
N VAL A 63 15.45 19.55 22.35
CA VAL A 63 14.35 18.61 22.58
C VAL A 63 13.76 18.90 23.96
N ASN A 64 12.48 19.25 24.02
CA ASN A 64 11.74 19.54 25.26
C ASN A 64 10.75 18.43 25.64
N GLY A 65 11.00 17.19 25.21
CA GLY A 65 10.09 16.05 25.41
C GLY A 65 8.95 15.95 24.38
N ALA A 66 8.89 16.86 23.40
CA ALA A 66 7.90 16.77 22.33
C ALA A 66 8.23 15.59 21.39
N LYS A 67 7.20 14.83 21.03
CA LYS A 67 7.33 13.70 20.11
C LYS A 67 7.78 14.15 18.73
N PRO A 68 8.66 13.39 18.04
CA PRO A 68 9.06 13.69 16.67
C PRO A 68 7.88 13.61 15.70
N ILE A 69 7.98 14.31 14.57
CA ILE A 69 7.01 14.24 13.48
C ILE A 69 7.65 13.53 12.30
N ILE A 70 6.95 12.55 11.75
CA ILE A 70 7.30 11.86 10.51
C ILE A 70 6.34 12.32 9.41
N LEU A 71 6.91 12.76 8.30
CA LEU A 71 6.20 13.08 7.07
C LEU A 71 6.48 11.94 6.08
N SER A 72 5.51 11.05 5.86
CA SER A 72 5.68 9.82 5.08
C SER A 72 4.92 9.86 3.77
N GLY A 73 5.56 9.35 2.73
CA GLY A 73 4.94 9.11 1.45
C GLY A 73 5.76 8.22 0.54
N HIS A 74 5.06 7.58 -0.41
CA HIS A 74 5.70 6.69 -1.37
C HIS A 74 6.26 7.43 -2.57
N THR A 75 7.24 6.82 -3.22
CA THR A 75 7.95 7.39 -4.38
C THR A 75 7.55 6.76 -5.69
N ASP A 76 6.94 5.60 -5.64
CA ASP A 76 6.48 4.87 -6.81
C ASP A 76 5.13 5.40 -7.33
N THR A 77 4.77 4.94 -8.51
CA THR A 77 3.53 5.30 -9.19
C THR A 77 3.01 4.10 -9.96
N VAL A 78 1.69 4.03 -10.15
CA VAL A 78 1.10 3.01 -11.02
C VAL A 78 1.55 3.16 -12.47
N PRO A 79 1.50 2.07 -13.27
CA PRO A 79 1.81 2.11 -14.70
C PRO A 79 0.99 3.13 -15.47
N VAL A 80 1.51 3.57 -16.61
CA VAL A 80 0.83 4.50 -17.52
C VAL A 80 0.22 3.75 -18.71
N SER A 81 -0.97 4.17 -19.12
CA SER A 81 -1.63 3.67 -20.32
C SER A 81 -1.21 4.47 -21.56
N LYS A 82 -1.55 3.98 -22.76
CA LYS A 82 -1.30 4.69 -24.03
C LYS A 82 -2.23 5.88 -24.27
N SER A 83 -3.19 6.14 -23.39
CA SER A 83 -4.26 7.13 -23.60
C SER A 83 -3.93 8.52 -23.06
N TRP A 84 -2.72 8.74 -22.53
CA TRP A 84 -2.31 10.06 -22.03
C TRP A 84 -2.25 11.10 -23.15
N THR A 85 -2.78 12.31 -22.89
CA THR A 85 -2.75 13.42 -23.85
C THR A 85 -1.43 14.21 -23.80
N THR A 86 -0.68 14.09 -22.68
CA THR A 86 0.65 14.68 -22.48
C THR A 86 1.66 13.59 -22.13
N ASN A 87 2.95 13.93 -22.09
CA ASN A 87 3.96 13.00 -21.58
C ASN A 87 3.76 12.81 -20.05
N PRO A 88 3.45 11.61 -19.56
CA PRO A 88 3.17 11.39 -18.15
C PRO A 88 4.37 11.63 -17.22
N PHE A 89 5.60 11.63 -17.76
CA PHE A 89 6.83 11.87 -17.01
C PHE A 89 7.47 13.24 -17.34
N GLU A 90 6.65 14.17 -17.83
CA GLU A 90 7.03 15.57 -18.06
C GLU A 90 5.92 16.48 -17.53
N ALA A 91 6.23 17.26 -16.49
CA ALA A 91 5.23 18.10 -15.84
C ALA A 91 4.67 19.14 -16.81
N THR A 92 3.36 19.12 -17.02
CA THR A 92 2.64 20.09 -17.84
C THR A 92 1.75 20.96 -16.98
N ILE A 93 1.97 22.28 -16.99
CA ILE A 93 1.14 23.22 -16.24
C ILE A 93 0.13 23.85 -17.20
N LYS A 94 -1.15 23.65 -16.91
CA LYS A 94 -2.26 24.19 -17.70
C LYS A 94 -3.49 24.38 -16.80
N ASP A 95 -4.20 25.51 -16.97
CA ASP A 95 -5.46 25.81 -16.27
C ASP A 95 -5.34 25.67 -14.74
N ASP A 96 -4.28 26.25 -14.16
CA ASP A 96 -3.94 26.19 -12.73
C ASP A 96 -3.76 24.76 -12.17
N LYS A 97 -3.48 23.80 -13.03
CA LYS A 97 -3.21 22.39 -12.70
C LYS A 97 -1.83 21.99 -13.19
N LEU A 98 -1.19 21.10 -12.45
CA LEU A 98 0.05 20.46 -12.82
C LEU A 98 -0.22 18.99 -13.15
N TYR A 99 -0.07 18.63 -14.41
CA TYR A 99 -0.31 17.27 -14.94
C TYR A 99 0.97 16.46 -14.97
N GLY A 100 0.86 15.17 -14.62
CA GLY A 100 1.92 14.18 -14.67
C GLY A 100 1.58 12.97 -13.81
N ARG A 101 2.16 11.81 -14.13
CA ARG A 101 1.96 10.60 -13.32
C ARG A 101 2.59 10.77 -11.94
N GLY A 102 1.81 10.49 -10.89
CA GLY A 102 2.18 10.72 -9.50
C GLY A 102 2.06 12.19 -9.06
N ALA A 103 1.55 13.09 -9.90
CA ALA A 103 1.34 14.49 -9.49
C ALA A 103 0.45 14.58 -8.26
N CYS A 104 -0.61 13.80 -8.22
CA CYS A 104 -1.56 13.69 -7.12
C CYS A 104 -1.20 12.58 -6.13
N ASP A 105 -0.82 11.41 -6.64
CA ASP A 105 -0.56 10.19 -5.89
C ASP A 105 0.89 9.71 -6.07
N MET A 106 1.86 10.06 -5.12
CA MET A 106 1.68 11.16 -4.16
C MET A 106 2.91 12.08 -4.14
N LYS A 107 3.57 12.27 -5.32
CA LYS A 107 4.75 13.15 -5.46
C LYS A 107 4.43 14.61 -5.12
N GLY A 108 3.16 15.03 -5.22
CA GLY A 108 2.70 16.34 -4.79
C GLY A 108 2.95 16.60 -3.31
N PHE A 109 2.63 15.64 -2.45
CA PHE A 109 2.96 15.72 -1.03
C PHE A 109 4.48 15.74 -0.80
N LEU A 110 5.23 14.85 -1.48
CA LEU A 110 6.70 14.81 -1.35
C LEU A 110 7.32 16.16 -1.73
N ALA A 111 6.82 16.78 -2.80
CA ALA A 111 7.28 18.09 -3.23
C ALA A 111 6.99 19.20 -2.18
N CYS A 112 5.83 19.15 -1.56
CA CYS A 112 5.46 20.08 -0.49
C CYS A 112 6.41 19.98 0.70
N ILE A 113 6.63 18.78 1.23
CA ILE A 113 7.48 18.58 2.41
C ILE A 113 8.94 18.92 2.12
N LEU A 114 9.45 18.59 0.93
CA LEU A 114 10.81 18.98 0.49
C LEU A 114 10.94 20.49 0.30
N ALA A 115 9.92 21.18 -0.21
CA ALA A 115 9.93 22.63 -0.34
C ALA A 115 9.93 23.35 1.02
N PHE A 116 9.35 22.74 2.06
CA PHE A 116 9.35 23.27 3.43
C PHE A 116 10.62 22.91 4.22
N ALA A 117 11.36 21.89 3.85
CA ALA A 117 12.57 21.47 4.56
C ALA A 117 13.59 22.61 4.85
N PRO A 118 13.83 23.58 3.90
CA PRO A 118 14.68 24.73 4.20
C PRO A 118 14.16 25.64 5.30
N VAL A 119 12.84 25.66 5.56
CA VAL A 119 12.26 26.43 6.68
C VAL A 119 12.60 25.74 7.98
N TYR A 120 12.37 24.44 8.05
CA TYR A 120 12.66 23.63 9.24
C TYR A 120 14.16 23.70 9.65
N SER A 121 15.06 23.71 8.68
CA SER A 121 16.51 23.81 8.96
C SER A 121 16.95 25.16 9.53
N LYS A 122 16.16 26.22 9.37
CA LYS A 122 16.51 27.59 9.78
C LYS A 122 15.89 28.02 11.10
N ILE A 123 14.86 27.33 11.57
CA ILE A 123 14.16 27.67 12.82
C ILE A 123 14.67 26.80 13.98
N ASP A 124 14.44 27.25 15.21
CA ASP A 124 14.74 26.47 16.40
C ASP A 124 13.61 25.47 16.66
N LEU A 125 13.75 24.29 16.08
CA LEU A 125 12.83 23.17 16.28
C LEU A 125 12.90 22.68 17.73
N ASN A 126 11.75 22.34 18.31
CA ASN A 126 11.62 21.71 19.63
C ASN A 126 11.40 20.17 19.53
N ARG A 127 11.30 19.64 18.31
CA ARG A 127 11.17 18.22 17.99
C ARG A 127 11.83 17.91 16.66
N ASP A 128 12.30 16.68 16.50
CA ASP A 128 12.87 16.21 15.23
C ASP A 128 11.78 16.16 14.16
N ILE A 129 12.13 16.53 12.93
CA ILE A 129 11.30 16.33 11.75
C ILE A 129 11.93 15.26 10.88
N HIS A 130 11.21 14.18 10.65
CA HIS A 130 11.61 13.07 9.80
C HIS A 130 10.89 13.12 8.46
N PHE A 131 11.61 12.73 7.41
CA PHE A 131 11.10 12.52 6.06
C PHE A 131 11.24 11.03 5.77
N SER A 132 10.15 10.37 5.46
CA SER A 132 10.07 8.95 5.16
C SER A 132 9.60 8.78 3.73
N PHE A 133 10.45 8.24 2.87
CA PHE A 133 10.15 7.96 1.47
C PHE A 133 10.27 6.46 1.23
N THR A 134 9.20 5.85 0.76
CA THR A 134 9.08 4.41 0.57
C THR A 134 8.97 4.04 -0.90
N PHE A 135 9.16 2.78 -1.22
CA PHE A 135 8.98 2.21 -2.55
C PHE A 135 7.85 1.18 -2.57
N ASP A 136 7.26 0.95 -3.75
CA ASP A 136 6.25 -0.09 -4.02
C ASP A 136 5.07 -0.07 -3.05
N GLU A 137 4.58 1.11 -2.73
CA GLU A 137 3.33 1.27 -1.97
C GLU A 137 2.16 0.73 -2.77
N GLU A 138 2.09 1.08 -4.06
CA GLU A 138 1.04 0.75 -5.01
C GLU A 138 0.95 -0.76 -5.34
N THR A 139 1.91 -1.53 -4.88
CA THR A 139 1.97 -2.99 -4.96
C THR A 139 2.03 -3.61 -3.56
N ALA A 140 1.06 -3.25 -2.72
CA ALA A 140 0.88 -3.76 -1.37
C ALA A 140 1.94 -3.30 -0.35
N CYS A 141 2.42 -2.05 -0.45
CA CYS A 141 3.34 -1.39 0.50
C CYS A 141 4.64 -2.18 0.77
N LEU A 142 5.24 -2.81 -0.27
CA LEU A 142 6.36 -3.74 -0.09
C LEU A 142 7.60 -3.12 0.57
N GLY A 143 7.82 -1.83 0.38
CA GLY A 143 8.96 -1.09 0.95
C GLY A 143 8.79 -0.76 2.42
N ALA A 144 7.59 -0.38 2.82
CA ALA A 144 7.33 0.15 4.16
C ALA A 144 7.64 -0.84 5.30
N PRO A 145 7.32 -2.15 5.24
CA PRO A 145 7.70 -3.10 6.29
C PRO A 145 9.21 -3.17 6.53
N ILE A 146 10.02 -3.05 5.47
CA ILE A 146 11.49 -3.06 5.57
C ILE A 146 11.98 -1.82 6.32
N LEU A 147 11.38 -0.66 6.04
CA LEU A 147 11.68 0.57 6.75
C LEU A 147 11.23 0.51 8.21
N ILE A 148 10.02 0.04 8.47
CA ILE A 148 9.44 -0.12 9.82
C ILE A 148 10.32 -1.00 10.70
N ASP A 149 10.84 -2.11 10.17
CA ASP A 149 11.75 -2.98 10.91
C ASP A 149 13.08 -2.27 11.26
N GLU A 150 13.59 -1.44 10.37
CA GLU A 150 14.79 -0.64 10.65
C GLU A 150 14.51 0.49 11.66
N LEU A 151 13.33 1.12 11.61
CA LEU A 151 12.91 2.11 12.61
C LEU A 151 12.83 1.49 14.02
N LYS A 152 12.28 0.27 14.15
CA LYS A 152 12.27 -0.49 15.41
C LYS A 152 13.68 -0.71 15.95
N LYS A 153 14.62 -1.17 15.12
CA LYS A 153 16.02 -1.39 15.50
C LYS A 153 16.72 -0.11 15.98
N ARG A 154 16.36 1.03 15.40
CA ARG A 154 16.89 2.35 15.76
C ARG A 154 16.15 3.02 16.91
N ASN A 155 15.14 2.38 17.49
CA ASN A 155 14.26 2.93 18.53
C ASN A 155 13.54 4.23 18.10
N ILE A 156 13.22 4.36 16.81
CA ILE A 156 12.41 5.46 16.27
C ILE A 156 10.95 5.02 16.29
N GLN A 157 10.31 5.26 17.42
CA GLN A 157 8.92 4.85 17.71
C GLN A 157 8.21 5.95 18.51
N ASN A 158 6.91 5.82 18.71
CA ASN A 158 6.11 6.73 19.56
C ASN A 158 6.12 8.21 19.11
N GLY A 159 6.24 8.43 17.80
CA GLY A 159 6.12 9.76 17.18
C GLY A 159 4.71 10.09 16.71
N ILE A 160 4.62 11.21 15.99
CA ILE A 160 3.45 11.60 15.19
C ILE A 160 3.79 11.31 13.74
N CYS A 161 2.95 10.57 13.03
CA CYS A 161 3.15 10.28 11.60
C CYS A 161 2.01 10.86 10.77
N ILE A 162 2.38 11.61 9.73
CA ILE A 162 1.45 12.11 8.71
C ILE A 162 1.80 11.40 7.41
N VAL A 163 0.90 10.54 6.91
CA VAL A 163 0.98 9.90 5.60
C VAL A 163 0.24 10.76 4.61
N GLY A 164 0.92 11.19 3.55
CA GLY A 164 0.47 12.31 2.71
C GLY A 164 -0.37 11.94 1.50
N GLU A 165 -1.19 10.89 1.58
CA GLU A 165 -2.10 10.50 0.50
C GLU A 165 -3.09 11.61 0.10
N PRO A 166 -3.61 11.60 -1.14
CA PRO A 166 -4.44 12.68 -1.68
C PRO A 166 -5.87 12.70 -1.10
N THR A 167 -6.02 13.28 0.08
CA THR A 167 -7.28 13.35 0.84
C THR A 167 -8.02 14.67 0.73
N LYS A 168 -7.63 15.58 -0.19
CA LYS A 168 -8.13 16.96 -0.23
C LYS A 168 -7.89 17.70 1.11
N MET A 169 -6.78 17.39 1.80
CA MET A 169 -6.44 17.86 3.14
C MET A 169 -7.44 17.44 4.23
N LYS A 170 -8.30 16.45 3.97
CA LYS A 170 -9.19 15.86 4.97
C LYS A 170 -8.42 14.94 5.91
N ILE A 171 -8.91 14.84 7.14
CA ILE A 171 -8.33 13.98 8.16
C ILE A 171 -8.92 12.56 8.01
N ILE A 172 -8.11 11.63 7.53
CA ILE A 172 -8.46 10.21 7.49
C ILE A 172 -7.80 9.54 8.69
N ASP A 173 -8.59 8.92 9.55
CA ASP A 173 -8.13 8.34 10.79
C ASP A 173 -8.39 6.82 10.92
N ALA A 174 -8.86 6.19 9.83
CA ALA A 174 -8.95 4.74 9.71
C ALA A 174 -9.05 4.28 8.26
N HIS A 175 -8.52 3.08 7.96
CA HIS A 175 -8.76 2.35 6.73
C HIS A 175 -8.73 0.84 6.96
N LYS A 176 -9.41 0.08 6.09
CA LYS A 176 -9.37 -1.38 6.12
C LYS A 176 -7.99 -1.90 5.75
N GLY A 177 -7.66 -3.11 6.18
CA GLY A 177 -6.52 -3.84 5.61
C GLY A 177 -6.74 -4.15 4.13
N CYS A 178 -5.65 -4.52 3.44
CA CYS A 178 -5.68 -4.94 2.04
C CYS A 178 -4.76 -6.15 1.89
N TYR A 179 -5.33 -7.34 1.73
CA TYR A 179 -4.59 -8.58 1.59
C TYR A 179 -4.90 -9.20 0.23
N GLU A 180 -3.87 -9.42 -0.57
CA GLU A 180 -3.95 -9.88 -1.94
C GLU A 180 -3.19 -11.19 -2.12
N TYR A 181 -3.81 -12.13 -2.82
CA TYR A 181 -3.30 -13.48 -2.98
C TYR A 181 -3.50 -14.00 -4.39
N THR A 182 -2.57 -14.86 -4.82
CA THR A 182 -2.75 -15.75 -5.97
C THR A 182 -2.62 -17.19 -5.51
N THR A 183 -3.64 -18.02 -5.78
CA THR A 183 -3.59 -19.44 -5.47
C THR A 183 -3.46 -20.26 -6.75
N TYR A 184 -2.41 -21.04 -6.87
CA TYR A 184 -2.07 -21.88 -8.01
C TYR A 184 -2.49 -23.32 -7.74
N PHE A 185 -3.04 -23.98 -8.76
CA PHE A 185 -3.45 -25.38 -8.77
C PHE A 185 -2.69 -26.11 -9.86
N GLU A 186 -2.02 -27.21 -9.51
CA GLU A 186 -1.30 -28.08 -10.42
C GLU A 186 -1.87 -29.49 -10.36
N GLY A 187 -2.46 -29.92 -11.45
CA GLY A 187 -3.10 -31.22 -11.61
C GLY A 187 -2.41 -32.09 -12.65
N LEU A 188 -3.21 -32.91 -13.37
CA LEU A 188 -2.73 -33.83 -14.40
C LEU A 188 -3.62 -33.71 -15.65
N ALA A 189 -2.99 -33.33 -16.77
CA ALA A 189 -3.68 -33.31 -18.06
C ALA A 189 -4.11 -34.70 -18.51
N GLY A 190 -5.17 -34.74 -19.30
CA GLY A 190 -5.69 -35.96 -19.87
C GLY A 190 -6.81 -35.69 -20.88
N HIS A 191 -7.28 -36.75 -21.50
CA HIS A 191 -8.43 -36.66 -22.40
C HIS A 191 -9.73 -36.53 -21.61
N SER A 192 -10.58 -35.57 -21.96
CA SER A 192 -11.84 -35.27 -21.22
C SER A 192 -12.81 -36.44 -21.11
N SER A 193 -12.76 -37.42 -22.03
CA SER A 193 -13.57 -38.63 -21.96
C SER A 193 -13.18 -39.61 -20.85
N ALA A 194 -12.04 -39.42 -20.21
CA ALA A 194 -11.53 -40.24 -19.11
C ALA A 194 -11.14 -39.36 -17.89
N PRO A 195 -12.10 -38.61 -17.29
CA PRO A 195 -11.79 -37.65 -16.24
C PRO A 195 -11.16 -38.27 -14.99
N HIS A 196 -11.44 -39.54 -14.73
CA HIS A 196 -10.87 -40.31 -13.61
C HIS A 196 -9.37 -40.59 -13.73
N LYS A 197 -8.75 -40.37 -14.92
CA LYS A 197 -7.33 -40.56 -15.20
C LYS A 197 -6.52 -39.25 -15.14
N GLY A 198 -7.18 -38.12 -14.92
CA GLY A 198 -6.57 -36.82 -14.78
C GLY A 198 -6.97 -36.12 -13.50
N VAL A 199 -6.40 -34.94 -13.26
CA VAL A 199 -6.76 -34.05 -12.15
C VAL A 199 -7.00 -32.66 -12.73
N SER A 200 -8.26 -32.26 -12.78
CA SER A 200 -8.64 -30.94 -13.34
C SER A 200 -8.33 -29.81 -12.36
N ALA A 201 -7.27 -29.07 -12.59
CA ALA A 201 -6.92 -27.89 -11.80
C ALA A 201 -8.05 -26.85 -11.78
N VAL A 202 -8.81 -26.71 -12.89
CA VAL A 202 -9.94 -25.76 -12.98
C VAL A 202 -11.10 -26.19 -12.06
N GLU A 203 -11.41 -27.50 -11.96
CA GLU A 203 -12.47 -27.96 -11.07
C GLU A 203 -12.12 -27.75 -9.59
N PHE A 204 -10.86 -28.01 -9.20
CA PHE A 204 -10.38 -27.75 -7.84
C PHE A 204 -10.32 -26.25 -7.54
N ALA A 205 -9.92 -25.42 -8.51
CA ALA A 205 -9.98 -23.97 -8.40
C ALA A 205 -11.42 -23.45 -8.22
N ALA A 206 -12.40 -23.99 -8.95
CA ALA A 206 -13.79 -23.64 -8.79
C ALA A 206 -14.32 -23.97 -7.38
N ARG A 207 -13.96 -25.15 -6.85
CA ARG A 207 -14.32 -25.54 -5.46
C ARG A 207 -13.67 -24.60 -4.42
N TYR A 208 -12.41 -24.24 -4.62
CA TYR A 208 -11.71 -23.27 -3.76
C TYR A 208 -12.40 -21.90 -3.80
N SER A 209 -12.77 -21.41 -4.99
CA SER A 209 -13.54 -20.16 -5.15
C SER A 209 -14.91 -20.22 -4.46
N THR A 210 -15.60 -21.36 -4.56
CA THR A 210 -16.88 -21.56 -3.84
C THR A 210 -16.66 -21.44 -2.33
N LYS A 211 -15.59 -22.03 -1.81
CA LYS A 211 -15.24 -21.91 -0.39
C LYS A 211 -14.93 -20.48 0.02
N LEU A 212 -14.21 -19.72 -0.79
CA LEU A 212 -13.99 -18.29 -0.56
C LEU A 212 -15.32 -17.52 -0.49
N ILE A 213 -16.25 -17.81 -1.38
CA ILE A 213 -17.58 -17.18 -1.38
C ILE A 213 -18.38 -17.53 -0.11
N GLU A 214 -18.31 -18.76 0.37
CA GLU A 214 -18.91 -19.16 1.65
C GLU A 214 -18.30 -18.39 2.83
N LEU A 215 -16.97 -18.32 2.87
CA LEU A 215 -16.24 -17.57 3.92
C LEU A 215 -16.57 -16.08 3.89
N ARG A 216 -16.81 -15.50 2.71
CA ARG A 216 -17.31 -14.12 2.59
C ARG A 216 -18.63 -13.92 3.35
N GLU A 217 -19.57 -14.85 3.27
CA GLU A 217 -20.83 -14.76 4.01
C GLU A 217 -20.63 -14.94 5.53
N GLU A 218 -19.61 -15.71 5.94
CA GLU A 218 -19.21 -15.78 7.35
C GLU A 218 -18.59 -14.46 7.85
N LEU A 219 -17.73 -13.81 7.05
CA LEU A 219 -17.15 -12.52 7.39
C LEU A 219 -18.20 -11.43 7.61
N LYS A 220 -19.29 -11.41 6.82
CA LYS A 220 -20.42 -10.50 7.05
C LYS A 220 -21.03 -10.62 8.44
N LYS A 221 -21.13 -11.87 8.96
CA LYS A 221 -21.67 -12.13 10.30
C LYS A 221 -20.73 -11.74 11.43
N ARG A 222 -19.47 -11.53 11.14
CA ARG A 222 -18.41 -11.15 12.07
C ARG A 222 -18.22 -9.64 12.18
N ALA A 223 -19.01 -8.84 11.44
CA ALA A 223 -18.93 -7.39 11.47
C ALA A 223 -18.95 -6.84 12.90
N PRO A 224 -17.98 -6.00 13.30
CA PRO A 224 -18.06 -5.30 14.59
C PRO A 224 -19.34 -4.45 14.65
N LYS A 225 -20.01 -4.44 15.83
CA LYS A 225 -21.28 -3.70 16.01
C LYS A 225 -21.13 -2.19 15.82
N ASP A 226 -19.97 -1.68 16.10
CA ASP A 226 -19.57 -0.27 16.07
C ASP A 226 -18.63 0.05 14.90
N SER A 227 -18.63 -0.80 13.87
CA SER A 227 -17.80 -0.57 12.69
C SER A 227 -18.11 0.77 12.04
N ILE A 228 -17.06 1.56 11.80
CA ILE A 228 -17.14 2.88 11.16
C ILE A 228 -17.02 2.82 9.64
N PHE A 229 -16.84 1.61 9.08
CA PHE A 229 -16.63 1.40 7.66
C PHE A 229 -17.94 1.11 6.90
N ASP A 230 -17.94 1.41 5.60
CA ASP A 230 -18.97 1.01 4.66
C ASP A 230 -18.35 0.18 3.51
N PRO A 231 -18.73 -1.11 3.36
CA PRO A 231 -19.60 -1.89 4.25
C PRO A 231 -18.94 -2.15 5.62
N PRO A 232 -19.73 -2.40 6.69
CA PRO A 232 -19.23 -2.49 8.06
C PRO A 232 -18.49 -3.81 8.38
N PHE A 233 -18.31 -4.67 7.41
CA PHE A 233 -17.69 -5.99 7.52
C PHE A 233 -16.46 -6.12 6.63
N SER A 234 -15.63 -7.11 6.93
CA SER A 234 -14.49 -7.49 6.10
C SER A 234 -14.96 -8.06 4.76
N THR A 235 -14.48 -7.46 3.66
CA THR A 235 -14.88 -7.86 2.30
C THR A 235 -13.91 -8.90 1.75
N LEU A 236 -14.40 -9.74 0.83
CA LEU A 236 -13.62 -10.70 0.09
C LEU A 236 -14.13 -10.75 -1.36
N GLN A 237 -13.20 -10.77 -2.31
CA GLN A 237 -13.50 -10.86 -3.73
C GLN A 237 -12.59 -11.88 -4.41
N VAL A 238 -13.17 -12.69 -5.29
CA VAL A 238 -12.43 -13.47 -6.29
C VAL A 238 -12.31 -12.60 -7.54
N GLY A 239 -11.10 -12.10 -7.83
CA GLY A 239 -10.84 -11.17 -8.93
C GLY A 239 -10.74 -11.87 -10.29
N GLY A 240 -10.33 -13.15 -10.32
CA GLY A 240 -10.22 -13.90 -11.56
C GLY A 240 -9.85 -15.35 -11.35
N ILE A 241 -10.27 -16.20 -12.31
CA ILE A 241 -9.91 -17.63 -12.41
C ILE A 241 -9.38 -17.86 -13.81
N PHE A 242 -8.14 -18.36 -13.92
CA PHE A 242 -7.44 -18.50 -15.20
C PHE A 242 -6.89 -19.93 -15.32
N GLY A 243 -7.33 -20.68 -16.33
CA GLY A 243 -6.87 -22.04 -16.55
C GLY A 243 -7.61 -22.73 -17.68
N GLY A 244 -7.05 -23.89 -18.09
CA GLY A 244 -7.57 -24.66 -19.22
C GLY A 244 -7.18 -24.10 -20.58
N ILE A 245 -7.17 -24.98 -21.60
CA ILE A 245 -6.73 -24.65 -22.97
C ILE A 245 -7.75 -25.08 -24.05
N ALA A 246 -8.53 -26.13 -23.81
CA ALA A 246 -9.51 -26.67 -24.76
C ALA A 246 -10.59 -27.52 -24.06
N HIS A 247 -11.77 -27.64 -24.67
CA HIS A 247 -12.90 -28.37 -24.11
C HIS A 247 -12.63 -29.87 -23.87
N ASN A 248 -11.75 -30.48 -24.66
CA ASN A 248 -11.48 -31.92 -24.64
C ASN A 248 -10.16 -32.27 -23.92
N VAL A 249 -9.58 -31.31 -23.18
CA VAL A 249 -8.36 -31.49 -22.40
C VAL A 249 -8.66 -31.22 -20.93
N ILE A 250 -8.30 -32.16 -20.04
CA ILE A 250 -8.33 -31.95 -18.59
C ILE A 250 -7.26 -30.90 -18.27
N ALA A 251 -7.66 -29.78 -17.66
CA ALA A 251 -6.76 -28.67 -17.33
C ALA A 251 -5.80 -29.06 -16.19
N ASP A 252 -4.50 -29.09 -16.45
CA ASP A 252 -3.47 -29.39 -15.46
C ASP A 252 -3.01 -28.16 -14.67
N LYS A 253 -3.35 -26.95 -15.11
CA LYS A 253 -2.98 -25.70 -14.43
C LYS A 253 -4.16 -24.75 -14.35
N CYS A 254 -4.28 -24.12 -13.19
CA CYS A 254 -5.21 -23.02 -12.95
C CYS A 254 -4.64 -22.11 -11.85
N HIS A 255 -5.00 -20.84 -11.87
CA HIS A 255 -4.77 -19.97 -10.73
C HIS A 255 -5.97 -19.05 -10.49
N ILE A 256 -6.07 -18.60 -9.24
CA ILE A 256 -7.12 -17.70 -8.77
C ILE A 256 -6.45 -16.48 -8.16
N ASN A 257 -6.86 -15.28 -8.61
CA ASN A 257 -6.54 -14.02 -7.96
C ASN A 257 -7.69 -13.65 -7.03
N TRP A 258 -7.39 -13.35 -5.78
CA TRP A 258 -8.41 -12.96 -4.80
C TRP A 258 -7.85 -12.01 -3.76
N GLU A 259 -8.72 -11.17 -3.21
CA GLU A 259 -8.36 -10.21 -2.17
C GLU A 259 -9.35 -10.26 -1.01
N THR A 260 -8.91 -9.78 0.14
CA THR A 260 -9.77 -9.47 1.28
C THR A 260 -9.37 -8.13 1.87
N ARG A 261 -10.38 -7.39 2.33
CA ARG A 261 -10.18 -6.12 3.04
C ARG A 261 -10.68 -6.26 4.47
N PRO A 262 -9.81 -6.70 5.40
CA PRO A 262 -10.19 -6.91 6.79
C PRO A 262 -10.54 -5.59 7.47
N VAL A 263 -11.66 -5.58 8.20
CA VAL A 263 -12.01 -4.51 9.15
C VAL A 263 -11.21 -4.65 10.43
N VAL A 264 -10.97 -5.88 10.85
CA VAL A 264 -10.13 -6.24 12.01
C VAL A 264 -9.13 -7.31 11.60
N LYS A 265 -7.93 -7.29 12.17
CA LYS A 265 -6.83 -8.22 11.85
C LYS A 265 -7.22 -9.69 12.01
N GLU A 266 -8.07 -9.98 12.99
CA GLU A 266 -8.58 -11.31 13.31
C GLU A 266 -9.38 -11.93 12.14
N ASP A 267 -10.02 -11.11 11.31
CA ASP A 267 -10.75 -11.61 10.15
C ASP A 267 -9.81 -12.11 9.05
N GLY A 268 -8.69 -11.43 8.82
CA GLY A 268 -7.65 -11.90 7.92
C GLY A 268 -7.03 -13.23 8.39
N ILE A 269 -6.73 -13.33 9.68
CA ILE A 269 -6.22 -14.57 10.30
C ILE A 269 -7.24 -15.71 10.17
N PHE A 270 -8.49 -15.44 10.49
CA PHE A 270 -9.59 -16.40 10.36
C PHE A 270 -9.73 -16.91 8.93
N LEU A 271 -9.79 -16.00 7.97
CA LEU A 271 -9.96 -16.33 6.56
C LEU A 271 -8.80 -17.19 6.05
N ASN A 272 -7.56 -16.75 6.29
CA ASN A 272 -6.37 -17.49 5.87
C ASN A 272 -6.34 -18.90 6.44
N LYS A 273 -6.61 -19.04 7.75
CA LYS A 273 -6.68 -20.34 8.41
C LYS A 273 -7.71 -21.25 7.75
N LYS A 274 -8.95 -20.76 7.55
CA LYS A 274 -10.04 -21.56 7.00
C LYS A 274 -9.82 -22.00 5.57
N ILE A 275 -9.27 -21.14 4.73
CA ILE A 275 -9.03 -21.49 3.33
C ILE A 275 -7.81 -22.41 3.18
N ASP A 276 -6.79 -22.26 4.02
CA ASP A 276 -5.63 -23.14 4.04
C ASP A 276 -5.99 -24.54 4.58
N GLU A 277 -6.83 -24.64 5.63
CA GLU A 277 -7.39 -25.91 6.10
C GLU A 277 -8.15 -26.63 4.96
N TYR A 278 -9.02 -25.91 4.24
CA TYR A 278 -9.78 -26.48 3.14
C TYR A 278 -8.89 -26.97 1.99
N ALA A 279 -7.89 -26.17 1.61
CA ALA A 279 -6.95 -26.54 0.57
C ALA A 279 -6.11 -27.77 0.93
N ASN A 280 -5.54 -27.79 2.14
CA ASN A 280 -4.56 -28.80 2.56
C ASN A 280 -5.19 -30.10 3.07
N GLU A 281 -6.38 -30.03 3.69
CA GLU A 281 -7.01 -31.19 4.33
C GLU A 281 -8.09 -31.83 3.45
N ILE A 282 -8.66 -31.08 2.51
CA ILE A 282 -9.74 -31.56 1.64
C ILE A 282 -9.29 -31.66 0.17
N LEU A 283 -8.91 -30.52 -0.44
CA LEU A 283 -8.67 -30.50 -1.89
C LEU A 283 -7.39 -31.26 -2.28
N LEU A 284 -6.28 -30.94 -1.66
CA LEU A 284 -4.98 -31.51 -2.01
C LEU A 284 -4.91 -33.02 -1.81
N PRO A 285 -5.47 -33.62 -0.72
CA PRO A 285 -5.53 -35.07 -0.59
C PRO A 285 -6.36 -35.76 -1.68
N GLU A 286 -7.48 -35.14 -2.12
CA GLU A 286 -8.26 -35.68 -3.23
C GLU A 286 -7.50 -35.67 -4.55
N MET A 287 -6.83 -34.56 -4.86
CA MET A 287 -5.97 -34.45 -6.05
C MET A 287 -4.88 -35.52 -6.05
N LYS A 288 -4.21 -35.70 -4.90
CA LYS A 288 -3.09 -36.64 -4.74
C LYS A 288 -3.48 -38.13 -4.82
N LYS A 289 -4.75 -38.48 -4.59
CA LYS A 289 -5.26 -39.85 -4.82
C LYS A 289 -5.09 -40.30 -6.28
N VAL A 290 -5.25 -39.35 -7.21
CA VAL A 290 -5.13 -39.61 -8.65
C VAL A 290 -3.73 -39.28 -9.16
N PHE A 291 -3.17 -38.17 -8.73
CA PHE A 291 -1.83 -37.72 -9.12
C PHE A 291 -1.04 -37.23 -7.89
N PRO A 292 -0.09 -38.06 -7.38
CA PRO A 292 0.67 -37.74 -6.17
C PRO A 292 1.51 -36.47 -6.24
N LYS A 293 1.81 -35.97 -7.45
CA LYS A 293 2.57 -34.72 -7.67
C LYS A 293 1.67 -33.48 -7.74
N SER A 294 0.35 -33.63 -7.60
CA SER A 294 -0.55 -32.48 -7.53
C SER A 294 -0.18 -31.52 -6.42
N ASN A 295 -0.39 -30.24 -6.67
CA ASN A 295 -0.04 -29.18 -5.72
C ASN A 295 -1.11 -28.08 -5.70
N ILE A 296 -1.24 -27.46 -4.51
CA ILE A 296 -1.96 -26.18 -4.32
C ILE A 296 -1.00 -25.26 -3.58
N ARG A 297 -0.68 -24.10 -4.16
CA ARG A 297 0.24 -23.12 -3.58
C ARG A 297 -0.42 -21.76 -3.55
N LYS A 298 -0.55 -21.19 -2.36
CA LYS A 298 -0.97 -19.81 -2.16
C LYS A 298 0.28 -18.92 -2.13
N GLU A 299 0.26 -17.88 -2.93
CA GLU A 299 1.26 -16.82 -2.96
C GLU A 299 0.65 -15.55 -2.35
N ILE A 300 1.36 -14.96 -1.41
CA ILE A 300 1.01 -13.66 -0.84
C ILE A 300 1.57 -12.60 -1.79
N ILE A 301 0.69 -11.85 -2.43
CA ILE A 301 1.07 -10.69 -3.24
C ILE A 301 1.37 -9.53 -2.31
N GLY A 302 0.53 -9.32 -1.30
CA GLY A 302 0.75 -8.35 -0.25
C GLY A 302 -0.28 -8.45 0.87
N GLU A 303 0.13 -8.03 2.07
CA GLU A 303 -0.71 -7.94 3.25
C GLU A 303 -0.47 -6.59 3.93
N VAL A 304 -1.28 -5.61 3.58
CA VAL A 304 -1.25 -4.28 4.20
C VAL A 304 -2.17 -4.27 5.40
N THR A 305 -1.62 -3.98 6.57
CA THR A 305 -2.39 -3.95 7.82
C THR A 305 -3.40 -2.81 7.82
N GLY A 306 -4.55 -3.00 8.49
CA GLY A 306 -5.54 -1.95 8.67
C GLY A 306 -5.00 -0.82 9.54
N PHE A 307 -5.62 0.34 9.44
CA PHE A 307 -5.35 1.52 10.24
C PHE A 307 -6.58 1.82 11.09
N ASP A 308 -6.41 1.77 12.40
CA ASP A 308 -7.51 1.87 13.35
C ASP A 308 -7.66 3.28 13.92
N ARG A 309 -8.91 3.73 14.06
CA ARG A 309 -9.24 4.98 14.76
C ARG A 309 -8.81 4.90 16.21
N ILE A 310 -7.94 5.84 16.63
CA ILE A 310 -7.51 5.99 18.01
C ILE A 310 -8.25 7.17 18.66
N LYS A 311 -8.84 6.92 19.82
CA LYS A 311 -9.41 7.99 20.65
C LYS A 311 -8.28 8.91 21.13
N ASN A 312 -8.44 10.23 20.99
CA ASN A 312 -7.44 11.24 21.36
C ASN A 312 -6.11 11.09 20.60
N SER A 313 -6.19 10.93 19.26
CA SER A 313 -5.03 10.88 18.37
C SER A 313 -4.30 12.22 18.31
N GLU A 314 -3.06 12.29 18.80
CA GLU A 314 -2.21 13.49 18.73
C GLU A 314 -1.97 13.94 17.27
N ALA A 315 -1.84 12.99 16.34
CA ALA A 315 -1.67 13.28 14.92
C ALA A 315 -2.90 13.98 14.33
N CYS A 316 -4.09 13.46 14.65
CA CYS A 316 -5.32 14.07 14.19
C CYS A 316 -5.53 15.48 14.82
N GLU A 317 -5.20 15.66 16.09
CA GLU A 317 -5.26 16.97 16.74
C GLU A 317 -4.29 17.95 16.11
N LEU A 318 -3.06 17.52 15.83
CA LEU A 318 -2.07 18.33 15.16
C LEU A 318 -2.56 18.79 13.78
N VAL A 319 -3.03 17.86 12.95
CA VAL A 319 -3.52 18.18 11.59
C VAL A 319 -4.77 19.05 11.65
N SER A 320 -5.69 18.79 12.57
CA SER A 320 -6.88 19.60 12.82
C SER A 320 -6.52 21.08 13.12
N ASN A 321 -5.52 21.27 13.99
CA ASN A 321 -5.04 22.61 14.34
C ASN A 321 -4.37 23.32 13.14
N LEU A 322 -3.72 22.58 12.25
CA LEU A 322 -3.04 23.14 11.09
C LEU A 322 -3.99 23.45 9.93
N THR A 323 -5.00 22.61 9.71
CA THR A 323 -5.94 22.74 8.58
C THR A 323 -7.21 23.50 8.93
N GLY A 324 -7.55 23.57 10.21
CA GLY A 324 -8.85 24.09 10.70
C GLY A 324 -10.01 23.11 10.48
N ASP A 325 -9.75 21.89 9.99
CA ASP A 325 -10.77 20.85 9.78
C ASP A 325 -10.81 19.89 10.99
N ASN A 326 -11.99 19.74 11.57
CA ASN A 326 -12.23 18.83 12.70
C ASN A 326 -12.99 17.56 12.28
N SER A 327 -13.31 17.40 10.99
CA SER A 327 -13.96 16.19 10.48
C SER A 327 -13.00 15.01 10.56
N ARG A 328 -13.55 13.81 10.71
CA ARG A 328 -12.81 12.54 10.74
C ARG A 328 -13.48 11.60 9.76
N GLU A 329 -12.77 11.28 8.71
CA GLU A 329 -13.25 10.39 7.65
C GLU A 329 -12.52 9.06 7.67
N VAL A 330 -13.09 8.07 7.01
CA VAL A 330 -12.49 6.74 6.82
C VAL A 330 -12.46 6.41 5.33
N VAL A 331 -11.49 5.61 4.93
CA VAL A 331 -11.38 5.14 3.54
C VAL A 331 -11.34 3.61 3.48
N SER A 332 -11.70 3.06 2.32
CA SER A 332 -11.71 1.60 2.13
C SER A 332 -10.42 1.07 1.49
N PHE A 333 -9.57 1.94 0.94
CA PHE A 333 -8.26 1.57 0.42
C PHE A 333 -7.21 1.53 1.54
N GLY A 334 -6.16 0.72 1.37
CA GLY A 334 -5.06 0.62 2.30
C GLY A 334 -4.02 1.71 2.06
N THR A 335 -3.27 2.07 3.08
CA THR A 335 -2.08 2.93 3.03
C THR A 335 -1.03 2.41 4.00
N GLU A 336 0.15 3.01 4.02
CA GLU A 336 1.21 2.67 4.99
C GLU A 336 0.89 3.06 6.45
N ALA A 337 -0.20 3.79 6.70
CA ALA A 337 -0.53 4.36 8.01
C ALA A 337 -0.64 3.29 9.11
N GLY A 338 -1.24 2.13 8.81
CA GLY A 338 -1.35 1.02 9.75
C GLY A 338 0.01 0.49 10.21
N LEU A 339 0.99 0.45 9.33
CA LEU A 339 2.35 0.00 9.64
C LEU A 339 3.06 0.95 10.63
N PHE A 340 2.92 2.25 10.45
CA PHE A 340 3.43 3.22 11.43
C PHE A 340 2.68 3.14 12.77
N GLN A 341 1.37 2.88 12.74
CA GLN A 341 0.58 2.69 13.96
C GLN A 341 1.03 1.45 14.74
N GLU A 342 1.38 0.34 14.07
CA GLU A 342 1.87 -0.88 14.72
C GLU A 342 3.15 -0.67 15.54
N ILE A 343 3.96 0.36 15.24
CA ILE A 343 5.15 0.70 16.02
C ILE A 343 4.88 1.81 17.07
N GLY A 344 3.61 2.06 17.39
CA GLY A 344 3.21 3.01 18.42
C GLY A 344 3.19 4.48 17.98
N MET A 345 3.22 4.76 16.69
CA MET A 345 3.05 6.12 16.18
C MET A 345 1.59 6.57 16.29
N SER A 346 1.36 7.79 16.71
CA SER A 346 0.08 8.46 16.48
C SER A 346 0.03 8.86 15.00
N THR A 347 -0.83 8.21 14.23
CA THR A 347 -0.83 8.33 12.77
C THR A 347 -2.10 8.98 12.25
N VAL A 348 -1.98 9.68 11.14
CA VAL A 348 -3.09 10.27 10.38
C VAL A 348 -2.73 10.25 8.89
N VAL A 349 -3.74 10.07 8.03
CA VAL A 349 -3.57 10.24 6.59
C VAL A 349 -4.16 11.58 6.19
N CYS A 350 -3.34 12.46 5.61
CA CYS A 350 -3.75 13.79 5.17
C CYS A 350 -2.75 14.35 4.17
N GLY A 351 -3.20 14.67 2.98
CA GLY A 351 -2.35 15.28 1.96
C GLY A 351 -3.12 16.03 0.89
N PRO A 352 -2.39 16.76 0.03
CA PRO A 352 -2.96 17.55 -1.05
C PRO A 352 -3.46 16.67 -2.20
N GLY A 353 -4.34 17.23 -3.02
CA GLY A 353 -4.92 16.52 -4.15
C GLY A 353 -6.13 15.66 -3.77
N SER A 354 -6.65 14.95 -4.73
CA SER A 354 -7.86 14.12 -4.59
C SER A 354 -7.63 12.72 -5.11
N ILE A 355 -7.98 11.71 -4.32
CA ILE A 355 -7.93 10.30 -4.73
C ILE A 355 -8.73 10.03 -6.03
N GLU A 356 -9.68 10.90 -6.36
CA GLU A 356 -10.42 10.81 -7.61
C GLU A 356 -9.53 11.05 -8.85
N GLN A 357 -8.33 11.61 -8.69
CA GLN A 357 -7.36 11.81 -9.76
C GLN A 357 -6.32 10.68 -9.84
N ALA A 358 -6.13 9.93 -8.75
CA ALA A 358 -5.21 8.83 -8.69
C ALA A 358 -5.52 7.76 -9.75
N HIS A 359 -4.48 7.13 -10.29
CA HIS A 359 -4.53 6.03 -11.26
C HIS A 359 -5.20 6.35 -12.60
N LYS A 360 -5.61 7.60 -12.83
CA LYS A 360 -6.24 8.05 -14.08
C LYS A 360 -5.22 8.50 -15.12
N VAL A 361 -5.69 8.56 -16.37
CA VAL A 361 -5.04 9.26 -17.46
C VAL A 361 -5.10 10.75 -17.18
N ASP A 362 -4.03 11.47 -17.55
CA ASP A 362 -3.92 12.92 -17.33
C ASP A 362 -4.14 13.30 -15.84
N GLU A 363 -3.55 12.51 -14.96
CA GLU A 363 -3.51 12.79 -13.53
C GLU A 363 -2.94 14.18 -13.26
N PHE A 364 -3.55 14.93 -12.33
CA PHE A 364 -3.15 16.29 -11.97
C PHE A 364 -3.35 16.61 -10.49
N ILE A 365 -2.68 17.65 -10.06
CA ILE A 365 -2.88 18.33 -8.78
C ILE A 365 -3.02 19.83 -8.98
#